data_32d0dd3bc3248d43ed27fec8ff884054
#
_entry.id   32d0dd3bc3248d43ed27fec8ff884054
#
_cell.length_a   1.000
_cell.length_b   1.000
_cell.length_c   1.000
_cell.angle_alpha   90.00
_cell.angle_beta   90.00
_cell.angle_gamma   90.00
#
_symmetry.space_group_name_H-M   'P 1'
#
loop_
_entity.id
_entity.type
_entity.pdbx_description
1 polymer ?
#
loop_
_entity_poly.entity_id
_entity_poly.type
_entity_poly.pdbx_seq_one_letter_code
_entity_poly.pdbx_strand_id
1 'polypeptide(L)'
;MGYRVWNEKYRHYYSDAIKVMDEEIAYKYYQYAVRKNSHGWKDSERSKTYNAEWKFEANYPHVTKELTLKECRTFAKRVLKSKLWENFNHKNDPAIGLRSACKTVRIEKMRSNSLSGVCYRELIRLSESGMNKYVVLHELAHAAGFSKHDYRFRECLIRLVSRFLGREEAKALKKCFREKKLRVSRP
;
A
#
# COMPACT_ATOMS: atom_id res chain seq x y z
N MET A 1 1.49 32.05 -1.07
CA MET A 1 0.01 32.30 -1.02
C MET A 1 -0.72 31.05 -1.43
N GLY A 2 -1.06 30.12 -0.70
CA GLY A 2 -1.76 29.08 -1.38
C GLY A 2 -2.44 27.98 -0.56
N TYR A 3 -1.78 27.56 0.46
CA TYR A 3 -2.23 26.34 1.16
C TYR A 3 -3.33 26.62 2.19
N ARG A 4 -3.64 27.86 2.51
CA ARG A 4 -4.72 28.27 3.43
C ARG A 4 -6.14 28.20 2.82
N VAL A 5 -6.26 28.00 1.51
CA VAL A 5 -7.56 27.86 0.82
C VAL A 5 -8.12 26.42 0.91
N TRP A 6 -7.45 25.55 1.61
CA TRP A 6 -7.87 24.18 1.75
C TRP A 6 -9.07 24.09 2.67
N ASN A 7 -10.05 23.34 2.21
CA ASN A 7 -11.26 23.10 2.97
C ASN A 7 -10.91 22.56 4.36
N GLU A 8 -11.42 23.18 5.43
CA GLU A 8 -11.15 22.80 6.83
C GLU A 8 -11.36 21.32 7.12
N LYS A 9 -12.26 20.68 6.39
CA LYS A 9 -12.50 19.24 6.44
C LYS A 9 -11.24 18.39 6.22
N TYR A 10 -10.24 18.91 5.52
CA TYR A 10 -8.99 18.19 5.22
C TYR A 10 -7.79 18.70 6.01
N ARG A 11 -7.94 19.79 6.76
CA ARG A 11 -6.86 20.46 7.48
C ARG A 11 -6.14 19.55 8.47
N HIS A 12 -6.86 18.74 9.21
CA HIS A 12 -6.26 17.81 10.18
C HIS A 12 -5.66 16.55 9.52
N TYR A 13 -6.13 16.13 8.35
CA TYR A 13 -5.49 15.04 7.59
C TYR A 13 -4.15 15.44 6.97
N TYR A 14 -3.96 16.74 6.70
CA TYR A 14 -2.79 17.26 6.01
C TYR A 14 -1.83 17.99 6.93
N SER A 15 -2.27 18.43 8.11
CA SER A 15 -1.40 19.16 9.04
C SER A 15 -0.18 18.34 9.45
N ASP A 16 -0.34 17.04 9.64
CA ASP A 16 0.77 16.16 10.00
C ASP A 16 1.64 15.77 8.78
N ALA A 17 1.04 15.66 7.61
CA ALA A 17 1.76 15.42 6.36
C ALA A 17 2.57 16.65 5.94
N ILE A 18 2.02 17.86 6.05
CA ILE A 18 2.67 19.11 5.69
C ILE A 18 3.88 19.39 6.57
N LYS A 19 3.84 19.03 7.85
CA LYS A 19 4.98 19.22 8.77
C LYS A 19 6.23 18.38 8.42
N VAL A 20 6.08 17.38 7.56
CA VAL A 20 7.11 16.37 7.30
C VAL A 20 7.44 16.25 5.81
N MET A 21 6.66 16.87 4.93
CA MET A 21 6.79 16.74 3.48
C MET A 21 7.16 18.09 2.86
N ASP A 22 7.99 18.02 1.81
CA ASP A 22 8.20 19.12 0.88
C ASP A 22 6.84 19.63 0.36
N GLU A 23 6.70 20.96 0.20
CA GLU A 23 5.46 21.61 -0.26
C GLU A 23 4.94 21.04 -1.58
N GLU A 24 5.82 20.69 -2.49
CA GLU A 24 5.46 20.12 -3.79
C GLU A 24 4.80 18.73 -3.63
N ILE A 25 5.31 17.94 -2.70
CA ILE A 25 4.76 16.63 -2.38
C ILE A 25 3.41 16.79 -1.68
N ALA A 26 3.27 17.71 -0.73
CA ALA A 26 2.02 18.01 -0.04
C ALA A 26 0.93 18.47 -1.02
N TYR A 27 1.28 19.31 -2.02
CA TYR A 27 0.37 19.77 -3.06
C TYR A 27 -0.08 18.62 -3.99
N LYS A 28 0.83 17.78 -4.44
CA LYS A 28 0.49 16.58 -5.23
C LYS A 28 -0.45 15.65 -4.47
N TYR A 29 -0.29 15.60 -3.18
CA TYR A 29 -1.14 14.87 -2.24
C TYR A 29 -2.55 15.42 -2.16
N TYR A 30 -2.67 16.74 -1.98
CA TYR A 30 -3.93 17.45 -1.99
C TYR A 30 -4.69 17.21 -3.30
N GLN A 31 -4.03 17.39 -4.43
CA GLN A 31 -4.61 17.12 -5.75
C GLN A 31 -5.14 15.68 -5.87
N TYR A 32 -4.40 14.71 -5.35
CA TYR A 32 -4.82 13.32 -5.32
C TYR A 32 -6.05 13.10 -4.45
N ALA A 33 -6.08 13.66 -3.26
CA ALA A 33 -7.19 13.50 -2.32
C ALA A 33 -8.46 14.23 -2.78
N VAL A 34 -8.33 15.42 -3.37
CA VAL A 34 -9.46 16.14 -3.96
C VAL A 34 -10.06 15.36 -5.12
N ARG A 35 -9.23 14.83 -6.03
CA ARG A 35 -9.71 13.96 -7.12
C ARG A 35 -10.39 12.70 -6.60
N LYS A 36 -9.83 12.09 -5.55
CA LYS A 36 -10.41 10.91 -4.91
C LYS A 36 -11.82 11.16 -4.35
N ASN A 37 -12.05 12.33 -3.78
CA ASN A 37 -13.35 12.69 -3.19
C ASN A 37 -14.36 13.20 -4.23
N SER A 38 -13.90 13.90 -5.28
CA SER A 38 -14.78 14.46 -6.31
C SER A 38 -15.34 13.40 -7.28
N HIS A 39 -14.68 12.25 -7.42
CA HIS A 39 -15.07 11.22 -8.39
C HIS A 39 -15.67 9.96 -7.78
N GLY A 40 -16.15 10.02 -6.52
CA GLY A 40 -16.82 8.87 -5.88
C GLY A 40 -15.96 7.58 -5.84
N TRP A 41 -14.67 7.72 -5.68
CA TRP A 41 -13.71 6.61 -5.66
C TRP A 41 -13.88 5.76 -4.41
N LYS A 42 -15.00 5.03 -4.34
CA LYS A 42 -15.21 4.03 -3.29
C LYS A 42 -14.26 2.85 -3.54
N ASP A 43 -13.43 2.54 -2.56
CA ASP A 43 -12.73 1.27 -2.46
C ASP A 43 -13.66 0.26 -1.79
N SER A 44 -14.61 -0.24 -2.58
CA SER A 44 -15.72 -1.07 -2.09
C SER A 44 -15.27 -2.43 -1.55
N GLU A 45 -14.09 -2.89 -1.92
CA GLU A 45 -13.57 -4.20 -1.50
C GLU A 45 -12.55 -4.10 -0.37
N ARG A 46 -12.20 -2.88 0.08
CA ARG A 46 -11.17 -2.63 1.10
C ARG A 46 -11.41 -3.42 2.39
N SER A 47 -12.57 -3.29 2.99
CA SER A 47 -12.88 -3.97 4.27
C SER A 47 -12.84 -5.49 4.14
N LYS A 48 -13.35 -6.03 3.02
CA LYS A 48 -13.30 -7.47 2.75
C LYS A 48 -11.86 -7.95 2.56
N THR A 49 -11.03 -7.14 1.89
CA THR A 49 -9.60 -7.43 1.67
C THR A 49 -8.88 -7.49 3.00
N TYR A 50 -9.01 -6.47 3.86
CA TYR A 50 -8.41 -6.49 5.19
C TYR A 50 -8.88 -7.66 6.06
N ASN A 51 -10.18 -7.99 6.05
CA ASN A 51 -10.69 -9.14 6.79
C ASN A 51 -10.08 -10.47 6.31
N ALA A 52 -9.78 -10.60 5.01
CA ALA A 52 -9.10 -11.77 4.48
C ALA A 52 -7.62 -11.81 4.89
N GLU A 53 -6.96 -10.65 4.86
CA GLU A 53 -5.57 -10.48 5.26
C GLU A 53 -5.38 -10.76 6.75
N TRP A 54 -6.21 -10.22 7.63
CA TRP A 54 -6.16 -10.52 9.07
C TRP A 54 -6.36 -12.00 9.37
N LYS A 55 -7.27 -12.68 8.64
CA LYS A 55 -7.41 -14.13 8.76
C LYS A 55 -6.14 -14.85 8.32
N PHE A 56 -5.50 -14.40 7.25
CA PHE A 56 -4.23 -14.94 6.78
C PHE A 56 -3.12 -14.73 7.81
N GLU A 57 -2.95 -13.52 8.33
CA GLU A 57 -1.94 -13.17 9.34
C GLU A 57 -2.11 -14.02 10.62
N ALA A 58 -3.35 -14.18 11.09
CA ALA A 58 -3.65 -15.01 12.26
C ALA A 58 -3.26 -16.48 12.09
N ASN A 59 -3.42 -17.03 10.87
CA ASN A 59 -3.06 -18.41 10.56
C ASN A 59 -1.57 -18.61 10.23
N TYR A 60 -0.86 -17.54 9.88
CA TYR A 60 0.55 -17.54 9.47
C TYR A 60 1.35 -16.46 10.23
N PRO A 61 1.45 -16.56 11.58
CA PRO A 61 2.04 -15.49 12.39
C PRO A 61 3.50 -15.19 12.06
N HIS A 62 4.22 -16.13 11.45
CA HIS A 62 5.60 -15.91 11.03
C HIS A 62 5.75 -14.83 9.92
N VAL A 63 4.70 -14.54 9.15
CA VAL A 63 4.77 -13.50 8.10
C VAL A 63 4.73 -12.09 8.69
N THR A 64 4.19 -11.95 9.90
CA THR A 64 4.12 -10.71 10.66
C THR A 64 5.20 -10.60 11.73
N LYS A 65 6.25 -11.46 11.67
CA LYS A 65 7.41 -11.32 12.55
C LYS A 65 7.95 -9.91 12.51
N GLU A 66 8.06 -9.31 13.68
CA GLU A 66 8.50 -7.94 13.86
C GLU A 66 9.91 -7.70 13.28
N LEU A 67 10.08 -6.55 12.67
CA LEU A 67 11.32 -6.07 12.08
C LEU A 67 11.64 -4.68 12.63
N THR A 68 12.91 -4.33 12.64
CA THR A 68 13.33 -2.94 12.83
C THR A 68 13.05 -2.11 11.57
N LEU A 69 12.96 -0.79 11.72
CA LEU A 69 12.79 0.11 10.57
C LEU A 69 13.92 -0.05 9.53
N LYS A 70 15.14 -0.33 9.99
CA LYS A 70 16.31 -0.60 9.12
C LYS A 70 16.10 -1.87 8.29
N GLU A 71 15.58 -2.93 8.90
CA GLU A 71 15.28 -4.19 8.21
C GLU A 71 14.12 -4.02 7.22
N CYS A 72 13.06 -3.28 7.57
CA CYS A 72 11.98 -2.94 6.63
C CYS A 72 12.52 -2.21 5.40
N ARG A 73 13.41 -1.23 5.59
CA ARG A 73 14.07 -0.50 4.49
C ARG A 73 14.93 -1.42 3.62
N THR A 74 15.70 -2.29 4.24
CA THR A 74 16.55 -3.26 3.53
C THR A 74 15.70 -4.26 2.74
N PHE A 75 14.63 -4.74 3.35
CA PHE A 75 13.69 -5.64 2.70
C PHE A 75 13.01 -4.99 1.49
N ALA A 76 12.48 -3.77 1.65
CA ALA A 76 11.88 -3.02 0.54
C ALA A 76 12.87 -2.78 -0.61
N LYS A 77 14.11 -2.38 -0.31
CA LYS A 77 15.17 -2.22 -1.34
C LYS A 77 15.40 -3.53 -2.12
N ARG A 78 15.37 -4.69 -1.45
CA ARG A 78 15.49 -6.00 -2.10
C ARG A 78 14.32 -6.28 -3.04
N VAL A 79 13.08 -5.92 -2.63
CA VAL A 79 11.88 -6.05 -3.47
C VAL A 79 11.98 -5.17 -4.70
N LEU A 80 12.32 -3.90 -4.54
CA LEU A 80 12.44 -2.92 -5.63
C LEU A 80 13.51 -3.28 -6.67
N LYS A 81 14.57 -3.96 -6.25
CA LYS A 81 15.65 -4.44 -7.15
C LYS A 81 15.32 -5.76 -7.84
N SER A 82 14.16 -6.35 -7.59
CA SER A 82 13.83 -7.65 -8.14
C SER A 82 13.27 -7.55 -9.56
N LYS A 83 13.55 -8.56 -10.39
CA LYS A 83 12.96 -8.69 -11.72
C LYS A 83 11.40 -8.73 -11.68
N LEU A 84 10.83 -9.21 -10.58
CA LEU A 84 9.38 -9.16 -10.38
C LEU A 84 8.87 -7.73 -10.31
N TRP A 85 9.60 -6.83 -9.63
CA TRP A 85 9.21 -5.42 -9.51
C TRP A 85 9.25 -4.70 -10.84
N GLU A 86 10.26 -4.98 -11.66
CA GLU A 86 10.39 -4.42 -13.02
C GLU A 86 9.16 -4.75 -13.88
N ASN A 87 8.56 -5.94 -13.68
CA ASN A 87 7.37 -6.37 -14.42
C ASN A 87 6.07 -5.63 -13.99
N PHE A 88 6.10 -4.82 -12.93
CA PHE A 88 4.99 -3.94 -12.55
C PHE A 88 5.07 -2.56 -13.22
N ASN A 89 5.96 -2.39 -14.20
CA ASN A 89 6.07 -1.16 -14.98
C ASN A 89 4.88 -1.09 -15.95
N HIS A 90 3.81 -0.45 -15.50
CA HIS A 90 2.61 -0.20 -16.30
C HIS A 90 2.74 1.14 -17.04
N LYS A 91 2.06 1.28 -18.19
CA LYS A 91 1.76 2.60 -18.70
C LYS A 91 0.83 3.31 -17.73
N ASN A 92 1.11 4.58 -17.43
CA ASN A 92 0.20 5.39 -16.63
C ASN A 92 -1.16 5.46 -17.34
N ASP A 93 -2.20 4.94 -16.72
CA ASP A 93 -3.56 5.06 -17.19
C ASP A 93 -4.43 5.63 -16.08
N PRO A 94 -4.62 6.96 -16.05
CA PRO A 94 -5.43 7.63 -15.04
C PRO A 94 -6.89 7.19 -15.04
N ALA A 95 -7.43 6.80 -16.20
CA ALA A 95 -8.83 6.40 -16.33
C ALA A 95 -9.13 5.11 -15.56
N ILE A 96 -8.18 4.18 -15.50
CA ILE A 96 -8.30 2.94 -14.75
C ILE A 96 -7.55 2.97 -13.41
N GLY A 97 -6.99 4.13 -13.04
CA GLY A 97 -6.29 4.32 -11.77
C GLY A 97 -4.96 3.57 -11.66
N LEU A 98 -4.41 3.11 -12.77
CA LEU A 98 -3.08 2.50 -12.80
C LEU A 98 -2.00 3.56 -12.97
N ARG A 99 -0.92 3.37 -12.25
CA ARG A 99 0.29 4.18 -12.33
C ARG A 99 1.50 3.27 -12.46
N SER A 100 2.59 3.79 -13.01
CA SER A 100 3.85 3.04 -13.02
C SER A 100 4.32 2.76 -11.61
N ALA A 101 4.94 1.62 -11.40
CA ALA A 101 5.58 1.28 -10.14
C ALA A 101 6.66 2.32 -9.78
N CYS A 102 6.75 2.64 -8.49
CA CYS A 102 7.77 3.56 -8.00
C CYS A 102 9.17 2.96 -8.17
N LYS A 103 10.12 3.74 -8.67
CA LYS A 103 11.53 3.31 -8.80
C LYS A 103 12.22 3.25 -7.45
N THR A 104 11.82 4.14 -6.54
CA THR A 104 12.36 4.26 -5.18
C THR A 104 11.21 4.38 -4.19
N VAL A 105 11.44 3.92 -2.97
CA VAL A 105 10.48 4.07 -1.86
C VAL A 105 11.26 4.45 -0.61
N ARG A 106 10.79 5.49 0.07
CA ARG A 106 11.24 5.89 1.40
C ARG A 106 10.32 5.29 2.45
N ILE A 107 10.88 4.64 3.47
CA ILE A 107 10.11 4.09 4.59
C ILE A 107 10.42 4.87 5.86
N GLU A 108 9.38 5.31 6.56
CA GLU A 108 9.42 6.05 7.79
C GLU A 108 8.55 5.39 8.88
N LYS A 109 8.92 5.62 10.15
CA LYS A 109 8.05 5.23 11.28
C LYS A 109 6.89 6.21 11.38
N MET A 110 5.69 5.68 11.54
CA MET A 110 4.48 6.46 11.82
C MET A 110 4.37 6.72 13.33
N ARG A 111 3.87 7.89 13.72
CA ARG A 111 3.64 8.22 15.13
C ARG A 111 2.38 7.57 15.69
N SER A 112 1.37 7.37 14.85
CA SER A 112 0.10 6.76 15.24
C SER A 112 0.10 5.26 14.99
N ASN A 113 -0.53 4.50 15.86
CA ASN A 113 -0.75 3.05 15.73
C ASN A 113 -2.16 2.70 15.22
N SER A 114 -2.94 3.69 14.74
CA SER A 114 -4.29 3.46 14.22
C SER A 114 -4.33 2.63 12.93
N LEU A 115 -3.21 2.60 12.20
CA LEU A 115 -3.04 1.81 10.97
C LEU A 115 -1.70 1.10 11.04
N SER A 116 -1.61 -0.11 10.48
CA SER A 116 -0.35 -0.85 10.39
C SER A 116 0.63 -0.18 9.41
N GLY A 117 0.12 0.33 8.30
CA GLY A 117 0.91 1.04 7.30
C GLY A 117 0.06 1.94 6.42
N VAL A 118 0.73 2.77 5.65
CA VAL A 118 0.12 3.62 4.63
C VAL A 118 1.15 3.94 3.54
N CYS A 119 0.73 3.83 2.30
CA CYS A 119 1.55 4.15 1.13
C CYS A 119 1.08 5.42 0.45
N TYR A 120 2.01 6.29 0.26
CA TYR A 120 1.85 7.55 -0.47
C TYR A 120 2.82 7.59 -1.67
N ARG A 121 2.62 6.70 -2.63
CA ARG A 121 3.52 6.46 -3.76
C ARG A 121 4.93 6.07 -3.28
N GLU A 122 5.85 7.02 -3.24
CA GLU A 122 7.25 6.82 -2.88
C GLU A 122 7.52 6.88 -1.38
N LEU A 123 6.51 7.25 -0.58
CA LEU A 123 6.60 7.28 0.86
C LEU A 123 5.70 6.23 1.48
N ILE A 124 6.29 5.29 2.19
CA ILE A 124 5.59 4.32 3.05
C ILE A 124 5.83 4.72 4.51
N ARG A 125 4.76 4.78 5.29
CA ARG A 125 4.85 4.95 6.73
C ARG A 125 4.31 3.71 7.42
N LEU A 126 5.07 3.20 8.38
CA LEU A 126 4.72 1.99 9.14
C LEU A 126 4.58 2.33 10.63
N SER A 127 3.51 1.84 11.24
CA SER A 127 3.40 1.83 12.70
C SER A 127 4.34 0.77 13.29
N GLU A 128 4.46 0.72 14.61
CA GLU A 128 5.24 -0.30 15.29
C GLU A 128 4.77 -1.72 14.95
N SER A 129 3.47 -1.98 15.06
CA SER A 129 2.86 -3.26 14.67
C SER A 129 2.94 -3.57 13.17
N GLY A 130 3.08 -2.54 12.33
CA GLY A 130 3.22 -2.66 10.88
C GLY A 130 4.65 -2.91 10.39
N MET A 131 5.64 -2.84 11.28
CA MET A 131 7.03 -3.11 10.91
C MET A 131 7.28 -4.62 10.77
N ASN A 132 6.76 -5.21 9.70
CA ASN A 132 6.94 -6.62 9.33
C ASN A 132 6.94 -6.78 7.81
N LYS A 133 7.39 -7.95 7.35
CA LYS A 133 7.52 -8.21 5.90
C LYS A 133 6.18 -8.13 5.17
N TYR A 134 5.11 -8.65 5.77
CA TYR A 134 3.81 -8.72 5.11
C TYR A 134 3.23 -7.32 4.86
N VAL A 135 3.21 -6.45 5.89
CA VAL A 135 2.73 -5.07 5.75
C VAL A 135 3.61 -4.28 4.77
N VAL A 136 4.94 -4.48 4.79
CA VAL A 136 5.81 -3.86 3.78
C VAL A 136 5.42 -4.30 2.35
N LEU A 137 5.09 -5.57 2.12
CA LEU A 137 4.63 -6.03 0.80
C LEU A 137 3.26 -5.47 0.42
N HIS A 138 2.33 -5.32 1.38
CA HIS A 138 1.03 -4.67 1.18
C HIS A 138 1.21 -3.23 0.69
N GLU A 139 2.02 -2.45 1.40
CA GLU A 139 2.27 -1.06 1.03
C GLU A 139 3.06 -0.94 -0.30
N LEU A 140 3.96 -1.88 -0.56
CA LEU A 140 4.64 -1.95 -1.85
C LEU A 140 3.68 -2.31 -3.00
N ALA A 141 2.62 -3.09 -2.77
CA ALA A 141 1.60 -3.30 -3.79
C ALA A 141 0.88 -1.98 -4.16
N HIS A 142 0.66 -1.08 -3.19
CA HIS A 142 0.22 0.28 -3.50
C HIS A 142 1.26 1.10 -4.27
N ALA A 143 2.54 1.02 -3.87
CA ALA A 143 3.64 1.68 -4.57
C ALA A 143 3.87 1.14 -5.99
N ALA A 144 3.43 -0.09 -6.28
CA ALA A 144 3.41 -0.67 -7.63
C ALA A 144 2.30 -0.08 -8.53
N GLY A 145 1.50 0.88 -8.03
CA GLY A 145 0.52 1.62 -8.80
C GLY A 145 -0.94 1.24 -8.54
N PHE A 146 -1.20 0.31 -7.64
CA PHE A 146 -2.56 -0.14 -7.32
C PHE A 146 -3.11 0.61 -6.11
N SER A 147 -3.89 1.66 -6.35
CA SER A 147 -4.41 2.54 -5.29
C SER A 147 -5.65 2.00 -4.57
N LYS A 148 -6.35 1.01 -5.13
CA LYS A 148 -7.53 0.35 -4.55
C LYS A 148 -7.19 -1.09 -4.21
N HIS A 149 -7.96 -1.69 -3.30
CA HIS A 149 -7.84 -3.11 -2.94
C HIS A 149 -8.66 -4.01 -3.88
N ASP A 150 -8.68 -3.70 -5.20
CA ASP A 150 -9.35 -4.51 -6.22
C ASP A 150 -8.55 -5.80 -6.57
N TYR A 151 -9.03 -6.56 -7.54
CA TYR A 151 -8.39 -7.82 -7.94
C TYR A 151 -6.93 -7.62 -8.41
N ARG A 152 -6.59 -6.46 -8.99
CA ARG A 152 -5.23 -6.14 -9.48
C ARG A 152 -4.27 -5.95 -8.34
N PHE A 153 -4.69 -5.23 -7.28
CA PHE A 153 -3.94 -5.11 -6.04
C PHE A 153 -3.68 -6.47 -5.42
N ARG A 154 -4.74 -7.29 -5.27
CA ARG A 154 -4.62 -8.63 -4.66
C ARG A 154 -3.74 -9.57 -5.48
N GLU A 155 -3.81 -9.51 -6.81
CA GLU A 155 -2.92 -10.26 -7.69
C GLU A 155 -1.46 -9.84 -7.50
N CYS A 156 -1.20 -8.53 -7.46
CA CYS A 156 0.12 -7.98 -7.19
C CYS A 156 0.64 -8.45 -5.82
N LEU A 157 -0.16 -8.30 -4.76
CA LEU A 157 0.19 -8.73 -3.41
C LEU A 157 0.50 -10.24 -3.35
N ILE A 158 -0.33 -11.09 -3.96
CA ILE A 158 -0.09 -12.53 -4.02
C ILE A 158 1.24 -12.86 -4.70
N ARG A 159 1.57 -12.17 -5.80
CA ARG A 159 2.84 -12.35 -6.51
C ARG A 159 4.04 -11.94 -5.65
N LEU A 160 3.92 -10.81 -4.92
CA LEU A 160 4.94 -10.36 -3.99
C LEU A 160 5.10 -11.35 -2.83
N VAL A 161 4.01 -11.79 -2.20
CA VAL A 161 4.03 -12.79 -1.14
C VAL A 161 4.66 -14.09 -1.64
N SER A 162 4.28 -14.59 -2.82
CA SER A 162 4.85 -15.81 -3.39
C SER A 162 6.38 -15.73 -3.58
N ARG A 163 6.88 -14.57 -3.95
CA ARG A 163 8.32 -14.37 -4.22
C ARG A 163 9.14 -14.15 -2.95
N PHE A 164 8.59 -13.48 -1.94
CA PHE A 164 9.37 -12.95 -0.81
C PHE A 164 9.03 -13.59 0.54
N LEU A 165 7.86 -14.21 0.68
CA LEU A 165 7.49 -14.97 1.88
C LEU A 165 7.45 -16.47 1.60
N GLY A 166 6.81 -16.90 0.50
CA GLY A 166 6.74 -18.31 0.14
C GLY A 166 5.53 -18.62 -0.75
N ARG A 167 5.62 -19.75 -1.45
CA ARG A 167 4.51 -20.20 -2.33
C ARG A 167 3.30 -20.68 -1.53
N GLU A 168 3.53 -21.30 -0.38
CA GLU A 168 2.46 -21.80 0.49
C GLU A 168 1.72 -20.63 1.15
N GLU A 169 2.42 -19.59 1.59
CA GLU A 169 1.85 -18.35 2.10
C GLU A 169 0.97 -17.65 1.02
N ALA A 170 1.44 -17.63 -0.21
CA ALA A 170 0.68 -17.06 -1.32
C ALA A 170 -0.58 -17.87 -1.64
N LYS A 171 -0.53 -19.21 -1.59
CA LYS A 171 -1.71 -20.08 -1.75
C LYS A 171 -2.72 -19.85 -0.63
N ALA A 172 -2.24 -19.74 0.61
CA ALA A 172 -3.06 -19.49 1.77
C ALA A 172 -3.74 -18.11 1.70
N LEU A 173 -3.01 -17.06 1.38
CA LEU A 173 -3.56 -15.72 1.17
C LEU A 173 -4.62 -15.72 0.07
N LYS A 174 -4.34 -16.37 -1.06
CA LYS A 174 -5.30 -16.54 -2.16
C LYS A 174 -6.57 -17.26 -1.71
N LYS A 175 -6.46 -18.29 -0.86
CA LYS A 175 -7.60 -18.99 -0.26
C LYS A 175 -8.42 -18.05 0.61
N CYS A 176 -7.80 -17.26 1.49
CA CYS A 176 -8.48 -16.28 2.34
C CYS A 176 -9.27 -15.26 1.52
N PHE A 177 -8.72 -14.75 0.41
CA PHE A 177 -9.45 -13.86 -0.50
C PHE A 177 -10.67 -14.54 -1.13
N ARG A 178 -10.54 -15.78 -1.61
CA ARG A 178 -11.65 -16.54 -2.20
C ARG A 178 -12.77 -16.83 -1.21
N GLU A 179 -12.46 -17.13 0.03
CA GLU A 179 -13.44 -17.33 1.11
C GLU A 179 -14.27 -16.07 1.38
N LYS A 180 -13.69 -14.89 1.17
CA LYS A 180 -14.40 -13.60 1.22
C LYS A 180 -15.07 -13.22 -0.11
N LYS A 181 -15.15 -14.16 -1.07
CA LYS A 181 -15.69 -13.95 -2.43
C LYS A 181 -14.99 -12.80 -3.17
N LEU A 182 -13.70 -12.63 -2.90
CA LEU A 182 -12.86 -11.64 -3.57
C LEU A 182 -12.13 -12.27 -4.75
N ARG A 183 -12.20 -11.58 -5.89
CA ARG A 183 -11.52 -11.97 -7.10
C ARG A 183 -10.02 -11.72 -6.97
N VAL A 184 -9.18 -12.63 -7.51
CA VAL A 184 -7.70 -12.56 -7.41
C VAL A 184 -7.00 -12.69 -8.77
N SER A 185 -7.76 -12.69 -9.87
CA SER A 185 -7.21 -12.74 -11.22
C SER A 185 -8.17 -12.04 -12.19
N ARG A 186 -7.70 -11.71 -13.39
CA ARG A 186 -8.56 -11.19 -14.46
C ARG A 186 -9.74 -12.13 -14.74
N PRO A 187 -10.86 -11.56 -15.23
CA PRO A 187 -11.96 -12.35 -15.76
C PRO A 187 -11.50 -13.19 -16.92
#